data_da630d35d2c2875475a758af6170de63
#
_entry.id   da630d35d2c2875475a758af6170de63
#
_cell.length_a   1.000
_cell.length_b   1.000
_cell.length_c   1.000
_cell.angle_alpha   90.00
_cell.angle_beta   90.00
_cell.angle_gamma   90.00
#
_symmetry.space_group_name_H-M   'P 1'
#
loop_
_entity.id
_entity.type
_entity.pdbx_description
1 polymer ?
#
loop_
_entity_poly.entity_id
_entity_poly.type
_entity_poly.pdbx_seq_one_letter_code
_entity_poly.pdbx_strand_id
1 'polypeptide(L)'
;MDIGVIIFPTDKAIQPIELAKACEERGFESLWFPEHSHIPTSRETPWGGNPNLGPLPEEYWRTHDQFVALAACAAATSKIRLGTGITLVAQRDPVWLAKEVASLDVISGGRFDFGVGYGWNIEEMRNHGLDYKKRRGILREHILLMKELWTKEEASFSGKHVQFESSWAWPKPTQNPHPPVIMGGAAGPKTAAHVAEFCDGWMPLGGLYDFEGGLKQIHTACE
;
A
#
# COMPACT_ATOMS: atom_id res chain seq x y z
N MET A 1 -21.86 -0.22 -9.97
CA MET A 1 -20.93 -0.88 -9.01
C MET A 1 -19.57 -0.88 -9.67
N ASP A 2 -18.59 -0.33 -9.00
CA ASP A 2 -17.23 -0.27 -9.50
C ASP A 2 -16.52 -1.59 -9.16
N ILE A 3 -15.79 -2.14 -10.12
CA ILE A 3 -15.09 -3.43 -9.99
C ILE A 3 -13.62 -3.21 -10.31
N GLY A 4 -12.75 -3.54 -9.36
CA GLY A 4 -11.31 -3.54 -9.54
C GLY A 4 -10.73 -4.95 -9.68
N VAL A 5 -9.51 -5.01 -10.19
CA VAL A 5 -8.70 -6.24 -10.30
C VAL A 5 -7.50 -6.11 -9.37
N ILE A 6 -7.23 -7.14 -8.56
CA ILE A 6 -6.01 -7.27 -7.77
C ILE A 6 -5.27 -8.53 -8.19
N ILE A 7 -3.98 -8.42 -8.49
CA ILE A 7 -3.16 -9.54 -8.93
C ILE A 7 -1.67 -9.28 -8.63
N PHE A 8 -0.91 -10.32 -8.34
CA PHE A 8 0.55 -10.26 -8.32
C PHE A 8 1.09 -10.17 -9.75
N PRO A 9 1.74 -9.06 -10.15
CA PRO A 9 2.38 -8.93 -11.45
C PRO A 9 3.71 -9.69 -11.43
N THR A 10 3.74 -10.90 -11.98
CA THR A 10 4.94 -11.74 -11.97
C THR A 10 5.59 -11.83 -13.34
N ASP A 11 6.84 -12.28 -13.38
CA ASP A 11 7.58 -12.59 -14.61
C ASP A 11 6.97 -13.73 -15.44
N LYS A 12 6.03 -14.50 -14.85
CA LYS A 12 5.31 -15.62 -15.51
C LYS A 12 3.88 -15.29 -15.91
N ALA A 13 3.35 -14.15 -15.46
CA ALA A 13 1.97 -13.74 -15.73
C ALA A 13 1.87 -12.81 -16.95
N ILE A 14 0.64 -12.40 -17.30
CA ILE A 14 0.42 -11.28 -18.21
C ILE A 14 1.19 -10.07 -17.70
N GLN A 15 1.92 -9.41 -18.60
CA GLN A 15 2.78 -8.30 -18.17
C GLN A 15 1.95 -7.06 -17.80
N PRO A 16 2.45 -6.22 -16.87
CA PRO A 16 1.68 -5.12 -16.27
C PRO A 16 1.00 -4.20 -17.29
N ILE A 17 1.71 -3.78 -18.34
CA ILE A 17 1.18 -2.88 -19.37
C ILE A 17 0.01 -3.52 -20.13
N GLU A 18 0.18 -4.78 -20.55
CA GLU A 18 -0.85 -5.52 -21.30
C GLU A 18 -2.09 -5.76 -20.42
N LEU A 19 -1.88 -6.09 -19.14
CA LEU A 19 -2.95 -6.27 -18.18
C LEU A 19 -3.72 -4.97 -17.96
N ALA A 20 -3.02 -3.85 -17.74
CA ALA A 20 -3.66 -2.55 -17.49
C ALA A 20 -4.52 -2.10 -18.67
N LYS A 21 -4.01 -2.23 -19.91
CA LYS A 21 -4.78 -1.96 -21.13
C LYS A 21 -6.01 -2.86 -21.24
N ALA A 22 -5.83 -4.17 -21.00
CA ALA A 22 -6.93 -5.12 -21.07
C ALA A 22 -8.02 -4.85 -20.01
N CYS A 23 -7.65 -4.40 -18.81
CA CYS A 23 -8.58 -3.97 -17.78
C CYS A 23 -9.32 -2.69 -18.18
N GLU A 24 -8.60 -1.67 -18.66
CA GLU A 24 -9.17 -0.40 -19.11
C GLU A 24 -10.17 -0.60 -20.27
N GLU A 25 -9.80 -1.39 -21.27
CA GLU A 25 -10.66 -1.73 -22.43
C GLU A 25 -11.96 -2.45 -22.02
N ARG A 26 -11.93 -3.22 -20.93
CA ARG A 26 -13.09 -3.96 -20.41
C ARG A 26 -13.89 -3.17 -19.37
N GLY A 27 -13.51 -1.93 -19.10
CA GLY A 27 -14.22 -1.04 -18.19
C GLY A 27 -14.07 -1.39 -16.72
N PHE A 28 -12.98 -2.07 -16.32
CA PHE A 28 -12.65 -2.17 -14.90
C PHE A 28 -12.28 -0.80 -14.35
N GLU A 29 -12.73 -0.51 -13.14
CA GLU A 29 -12.51 0.77 -12.48
C GLU A 29 -11.05 0.92 -12.05
N SER A 30 -10.42 -0.14 -11.52
CA SER A 30 -9.10 -0.08 -10.92
C SER A 30 -8.29 -1.38 -11.09
N LEU A 31 -6.96 -1.21 -11.04
CA LEU A 31 -5.97 -2.31 -11.03
C LEU A 31 -5.03 -2.13 -9.86
N TRP A 32 -4.85 -3.18 -9.06
CA TRP A 32 -4.10 -3.17 -7.81
C TRP A 32 -2.97 -4.20 -7.80
N PHE A 33 -1.78 -3.78 -7.39
CA PHE A 33 -0.62 -4.66 -7.26
C PHE A 33 -0.15 -4.76 -5.81
N PRO A 34 -0.02 -5.98 -5.25
CA PRO A 34 0.56 -6.21 -3.93
C PRO A 34 2.08 -6.09 -3.93
N GLU A 35 2.68 -6.17 -2.75
CA GLU A 35 4.12 -6.03 -2.56
C GLU A 35 4.70 -7.15 -1.72
N HIS A 36 5.83 -7.69 -2.21
CA HIS A 36 6.88 -8.33 -1.44
C HIS A 36 8.23 -8.04 -2.12
N SER A 37 9.21 -7.57 -1.36
CA SER A 37 10.55 -7.32 -1.88
C SER A 37 11.30 -8.65 -2.13
N HIS A 38 11.09 -9.61 -1.27
CA HIS A 38 11.63 -10.97 -1.30
C HIS A 38 10.93 -11.84 -0.27
N ILE A 39 11.08 -13.14 -0.37
CA ILE A 39 10.63 -14.08 0.66
C ILE A 39 11.84 -14.87 1.15
N PRO A 40 12.24 -14.77 2.44
CA PRO A 40 13.33 -15.55 2.98
C PRO A 40 13.07 -17.06 2.90
N THR A 41 14.03 -17.83 2.40
CA THR A 41 13.90 -19.29 2.31
C THR A 41 13.85 -19.96 3.67
N SER A 42 14.39 -19.30 4.71
CA SER A 42 14.34 -19.70 6.12
C SER A 42 13.06 -19.27 6.84
N ARG A 43 12.04 -18.82 6.09
CA ARG A 43 10.78 -18.36 6.68
C ARG A 43 10.08 -19.47 7.46
N GLU A 44 9.73 -19.16 8.71
CA GLU A 44 8.90 -19.98 9.60
C GLU A 44 7.49 -19.39 9.76
N THR A 45 7.35 -18.07 9.56
CA THR A 45 6.05 -17.37 9.63
C THR A 45 5.09 -17.97 8.60
N PRO A 46 3.91 -18.48 9.01
CA PRO A 46 2.93 -19.03 8.08
C PRO A 46 2.46 -17.97 7.06
N TRP A 47 2.01 -18.42 5.90
CA TRP A 47 1.43 -17.55 4.89
C TRP A 47 0.28 -16.71 5.47
N GLY A 48 0.32 -15.38 5.25
CA GLY A 48 -0.67 -14.45 5.81
C GLY A 48 -0.71 -14.42 7.35
N GLY A 49 0.28 -15.02 8.03
CA GLY A 49 0.26 -15.20 9.48
C GLY A 49 -0.72 -16.27 9.96
N ASN A 50 -1.29 -17.07 9.08
CA ASN A 50 -2.29 -18.09 9.40
C ASN A 50 -1.83 -19.49 8.94
N PRO A 51 -1.56 -20.42 9.87
CA PRO A 51 -1.06 -21.76 9.54
C PRO A 51 -2.05 -22.62 8.74
N ASN A 52 -3.32 -22.24 8.67
CA ASN A 52 -4.35 -22.99 7.95
C ASN A 52 -4.45 -22.62 6.45
N LEU A 53 -3.71 -21.61 5.97
CA LEU A 53 -3.76 -21.21 4.57
C LEU A 53 -2.92 -22.08 3.62
N GLY A 54 -2.17 -23.05 4.13
CA GLY A 54 -1.32 -23.95 3.33
C GLY A 54 0.02 -23.32 2.92
N PRO A 55 0.66 -23.87 1.86
CA PRO A 55 1.96 -23.39 1.41
C PRO A 55 1.86 -21.99 0.79
N LEU A 56 2.96 -21.23 0.86
CA LEU A 56 3.05 -19.91 0.24
C LEU A 56 2.98 -20.05 -1.29
N PRO A 57 2.07 -19.35 -1.98
CA PRO A 57 2.02 -19.31 -3.42
C PRO A 57 3.27 -18.68 -4.06
N GLU A 58 3.64 -19.14 -5.26
CA GLU A 58 4.88 -18.76 -5.95
C GLU A 58 4.91 -17.25 -6.31
N GLU A 59 3.79 -16.65 -6.58
CA GLU A 59 3.65 -15.25 -6.94
C GLU A 59 4.20 -14.29 -5.89
N TYR A 60 4.25 -14.68 -4.61
CA TYR A 60 4.75 -13.85 -3.51
C TYR A 60 6.23 -13.49 -3.65
N TRP A 61 7.07 -14.39 -4.17
CA TRP A 61 8.51 -14.11 -4.36
C TRP A 61 8.89 -13.79 -5.79
N ARG A 62 7.91 -13.78 -6.71
CA ARG A 62 8.13 -13.47 -8.13
C ARG A 62 7.55 -12.13 -8.54
N THR A 63 6.87 -11.43 -7.66
CA THR A 63 6.22 -10.17 -7.99
C THR A 63 7.23 -9.10 -8.40
N HIS A 64 6.88 -8.28 -9.40
CA HIS A 64 7.62 -7.07 -9.73
C HIS A 64 7.53 -6.04 -8.60
N ASP A 65 8.47 -5.09 -8.57
CA ASP A 65 8.25 -3.88 -7.76
C ASP A 65 6.97 -3.18 -8.21
N GLN A 66 6.08 -2.90 -7.25
CA GLN A 66 4.74 -2.39 -7.56
C GLN A 66 4.78 -0.97 -8.15
N PHE A 67 5.68 -0.07 -7.68
CA PHE A 67 5.76 1.30 -8.20
C PHE A 67 6.31 1.36 -9.61
N VAL A 68 7.32 0.55 -9.91
CA VAL A 68 7.85 0.41 -11.28
C VAL A 68 6.78 -0.13 -12.23
N ALA A 69 6.06 -1.19 -11.83
CA ALA A 69 4.99 -1.77 -12.63
C ALA A 69 3.81 -0.80 -12.82
N LEU A 70 3.35 -0.13 -11.75
CA LEU A 70 2.25 0.85 -11.81
C LEU A 70 2.62 2.09 -12.61
N ALA A 71 3.87 2.57 -12.56
CA ALA A 71 4.32 3.69 -13.38
C ALA A 71 4.26 3.35 -14.88
N ALA A 72 4.65 2.12 -15.27
CA ALA A 72 4.51 1.64 -16.64
C ALA A 72 3.03 1.54 -17.06
N CYS A 73 2.14 1.06 -16.17
CA CYS A 73 0.70 1.04 -16.42
C CYS A 73 0.13 2.45 -16.57
N ALA A 74 0.54 3.39 -15.71
CA ALA A 74 0.09 4.79 -15.75
C ALA A 74 0.40 5.47 -17.08
N ALA A 75 1.61 5.23 -17.62
CA ALA A 75 2.02 5.76 -18.90
C ALA A 75 1.28 5.14 -20.10
N ALA A 76 0.73 3.94 -19.94
CA ALA A 76 0.10 3.17 -21.02
C ALA A 76 -1.43 3.23 -21.03
N THR A 77 -2.05 3.86 -20.02
CA THR A 77 -3.51 3.97 -19.81
C THR A 77 -3.91 5.41 -19.51
N SER A 78 -5.21 5.71 -19.59
CA SER A 78 -5.71 7.08 -19.41
C SER A 78 -6.92 7.21 -18.47
N LYS A 79 -7.57 6.12 -18.09
CA LYS A 79 -8.83 6.13 -17.33
C LYS A 79 -8.77 5.28 -16.07
N ILE A 80 -8.25 4.04 -16.19
CA ILE A 80 -8.23 3.08 -15.08
C ILE A 80 -7.45 3.65 -13.89
N ARG A 81 -7.99 3.51 -12.70
CA ARG A 81 -7.28 3.85 -11.46
C ARG A 81 -6.25 2.77 -11.15
N LEU A 82 -5.17 3.16 -10.54
CA LEU A 82 -4.03 2.30 -10.25
C LEU A 82 -3.78 2.33 -8.74
N GLY A 83 -3.67 1.17 -8.12
CA GLY A 83 -3.52 1.11 -6.68
C GLY A 83 -2.47 0.12 -6.20
N THR A 84 -1.95 0.37 -5.01
CA THR A 84 -1.15 -0.63 -4.29
C THR A 84 -2.05 -1.46 -3.37
N GLY A 85 -2.00 -2.77 -3.49
CA GLY A 85 -2.87 -3.67 -2.70
C GLY A 85 -2.09 -4.75 -1.96
N ILE A 86 -1.23 -4.39 -1.03
CA ILE A 86 -0.88 -3.15 -0.34
C ILE A 86 0.63 -2.86 -0.40
N THR A 87 1.03 -1.63 -0.06
CA THR A 87 2.44 -1.28 0.19
C THR A 87 2.84 -1.65 1.63
N LEU A 88 4.00 -2.27 1.78
CA LEU A 88 4.61 -2.60 3.08
C LEU A 88 5.39 -1.40 3.64
N VAL A 89 4.67 -0.33 3.99
CA VAL A 89 5.21 1.00 4.33
C VAL A 89 6.34 0.97 5.35
N ALA A 90 6.24 0.11 6.38
CA ALA A 90 7.26 0.04 7.42
C ALA A 90 8.62 -0.49 6.91
N GLN A 91 8.64 -1.19 5.76
CA GLN A 91 9.86 -1.75 5.16
C GLN A 91 10.56 -0.77 4.20
N ARG A 92 9.94 0.37 3.91
CA ARG A 92 10.45 1.38 2.97
C ARG A 92 10.92 2.63 3.71
N ASP A 93 11.90 3.33 3.15
CA ASP A 93 12.24 4.68 3.58
C ASP A 93 11.07 5.63 3.29
N PRO A 94 10.55 6.37 4.28
CA PRO A 94 9.33 7.19 4.09
C PRO A 94 9.54 8.38 3.16
N VAL A 95 10.78 8.92 3.05
CA VAL A 95 11.07 10.08 2.19
C VAL A 95 11.09 9.64 0.73
N TRP A 96 11.74 8.50 0.43
CA TRP A 96 11.70 7.90 -0.90
C TRP A 96 10.30 7.45 -1.27
N LEU A 97 9.57 6.80 -0.35
CA LEU A 97 8.21 6.37 -0.61
C LEU A 97 7.26 7.54 -0.88
N ALA A 98 7.40 8.65 -0.13
CA ALA A 98 6.65 9.88 -0.41
C ALA A 98 6.93 10.41 -1.83
N LYS A 99 8.19 10.33 -2.29
CA LYS A 99 8.59 10.73 -3.63
C LYS A 99 7.99 9.81 -4.70
N GLU A 100 8.03 8.49 -4.49
CA GLU A 100 7.48 7.50 -5.42
C GLU A 100 5.97 7.70 -5.60
N VAL A 101 5.23 7.84 -4.50
CA VAL A 101 3.78 8.09 -4.49
C VAL A 101 3.43 9.39 -5.22
N ALA A 102 4.08 10.50 -4.87
CA ALA A 102 3.81 11.78 -5.52
C ALA A 102 4.14 11.75 -7.02
N SER A 103 5.25 11.12 -7.40
CA SER A 103 5.65 10.99 -8.80
C SER A 103 4.66 10.14 -9.60
N LEU A 104 4.23 9.01 -9.04
CA LEU A 104 3.25 8.13 -9.68
C LEU A 104 1.89 8.83 -9.82
N ASP A 105 1.48 9.60 -8.82
CA ASP A 105 0.23 10.36 -8.88
C ASP A 105 0.27 11.42 -10.00
N VAL A 106 1.38 12.14 -10.14
CA VAL A 106 1.58 13.10 -11.24
C VAL A 106 1.59 12.39 -12.60
N ILE A 107 2.35 11.30 -12.75
CA ILE A 107 2.46 10.53 -14.01
C ILE A 107 1.11 9.95 -14.41
N SER A 108 0.32 9.48 -13.46
CA SER A 108 -1.02 8.95 -13.70
C SER A 108 -2.09 10.02 -13.97
N GLY A 109 -1.78 11.31 -13.73
CA GLY A 109 -2.78 12.39 -13.80
C GLY A 109 -3.82 12.30 -12.66
N GLY A 110 -3.43 11.90 -11.46
CA GLY A 110 -4.30 11.82 -10.29
C GLY A 110 -5.16 10.54 -10.23
N ARG A 111 -4.72 9.45 -10.87
CA ARG A 111 -5.42 8.16 -10.87
C ARG A 111 -4.84 7.15 -9.87
N PHE A 112 -3.99 7.56 -8.98
CA PHE A 112 -3.32 6.67 -8.02
C PHE A 112 -4.06 6.58 -6.69
N ASP A 113 -4.22 5.36 -6.16
CA ASP A 113 -4.74 5.04 -4.84
C ASP A 113 -3.66 4.33 -4.01
N PHE A 114 -3.34 4.90 -2.85
CA PHE A 114 -2.25 4.40 -2.02
C PHE A 114 -2.74 3.42 -0.94
N GLY A 115 -2.82 2.15 -1.30
CA GLY A 115 -3.11 1.07 -0.35
C GLY A 115 -1.91 0.71 0.51
N VAL A 116 -2.09 0.67 1.82
CA VAL A 116 -1.03 0.47 2.82
C VAL A 116 -1.36 -0.67 3.78
N GLY A 117 -0.34 -1.32 4.32
CA GLY A 117 -0.57 -2.40 5.28
C GLY A 117 0.63 -2.69 6.17
N TYR A 118 0.36 -3.46 7.22
CA TYR A 118 1.37 -3.74 8.25
C TYR A 118 2.38 -4.82 7.88
N GLY A 119 2.05 -5.66 6.89
CA GLY A 119 2.82 -6.86 6.59
C GLY A 119 2.64 -8.00 7.61
N TRP A 120 2.89 -9.20 7.17
CA TRP A 120 2.74 -10.43 7.96
C TRP A 120 4.05 -11.21 8.16
N ASN A 121 5.00 -11.12 7.24
CA ASN A 121 6.22 -11.91 7.19
C ASN A 121 7.30 -11.31 8.11
N ILE A 122 7.55 -11.99 9.23
CA ILE A 122 8.49 -11.51 10.26
C ILE A 122 9.93 -11.53 9.73
N GLU A 123 10.29 -12.56 8.97
CA GLU A 123 11.64 -12.75 8.46
C GLU A 123 11.98 -11.75 7.35
N GLU A 124 11.03 -11.41 6.49
CA GLU A 124 11.17 -10.36 5.50
C GLU A 124 11.43 -9.00 6.18
N MET A 125 10.62 -8.65 7.18
CA MET A 125 10.82 -7.42 7.96
C MET A 125 12.18 -7.39 8.66
N ARG A 126 12.64 -8.51 9.20
CA ARG A 126 13.95 -8.62 9.85
C ARG A 126 15.08 -8.34 8.86
N ASN A 127 14.98 -8.81 7.62
CA ASN A 127 15.96 -8.53 6.57
C ASN A 127 16.00 -7.03 6.19
N HIS A 128 14.89 -6.32 6.35
CA HIS A 128 14.83 -4.86 6.25
C HIS A 128 15.27 -4.14 7.54
N GLY A 129 15.79 -4.84 8.53
CA GLY A 129 16.25 -4.25 9.80
C GLY A 129 15.12 -3.85 10.75
N LEU A 130 13.91 -4.34 10.54
CA LEU A 130 12.73 -3.95 11.30
C LEU A 130 12.39 -4.94 12.43
N ASP A 131 12.01 -4.39 13.57
CA ASP A 131 11.31 -5.12 14.61
C ASP A 131 9.82 -5.23 14.28
N TYR A 132 9.34 -6.43 14.01
CA TYR A 132 7.95 -6.73 13.71
C TYR A 132 6.95 -6.12 14.71
N LYS A 133 7.33 -6.06 16.00
CA LYS A 133 6.46 -5.50 17.05
C LYS A 133 6.24 -4.00 16.90
N LYS A 134 7.17 -3.29 16.26
CA LYS A 134 7.11 -1.83 16.05
C LYS A 134 6.45 -1.43 14.74
N ARG A 135 6.20 -2.37 13.81
CA ARG A 135 5.73 -2.07 12.44
C ARG A 135 4.51 -1.17 12.36
N ARG A 136 3.55 -1.28 13.31
CA ARG A 136 2.34 -0.45 13.32
C ARG A 136 2.64 1.01 13.66
N GLY A 137 3.48 1.26 14.65
CA GLY A 137 3.91 2.62 15.01
C GLY A 137 4.78 3.25 13.93
N ILE A 138 5.67 2.46 13.32
CA ILE A 138 6.51 2.90 12.21
C ILE A 138 5.63 3.29 11.00
N LEU A 139 4.70 2.42 10.57
CA LEU A 139 3.77 2.73 9.49
C LEU A 139 3.03 4.03 9.75
N ARG A 140 2.46 4.20 10.97
CA ARG A 140 1.73 5.41 11.34
C ARG A 140 2.59 6.66 11.14
N GLU A 141 3.79 6.68 11.70
CA GLU A 141 4.67 7.86 11.62
C GLU A 141 5.17 8.11 10.20
N HIS A 142 5.44 7.04 9.42
CA HIS A 142 5.79 7.15 8.01
C HIS A 142 4.66 7.84 7.22
N ILE A 143 3.41 7.40 7.38
CA ILE A 143 2.26 8.02 6.68
C ILE A 143 2.07 9.47 7.10
N LEU A 144 2.19 9.79 8.39
CA LEU A 144 2.06 11.16 8.86
C LEU A 144 3.15 12.08 8.29
N LEU A 145 4.42 11.63 8.28
CA LEU A 145 5.50 12.35 7.61
C LEU A 145 5.23 12.53 6.11
N MET A 146 4.78 11.46 5.42
CA MET A 146 4.48 11.53 3.99
C MET A 146 3.37 12.55 3.70
N LYS A 147 2.33 12.62 4.53
CA LYS A 147 1.28 13.65 4.40
C LYS A 147 1.83 15.07 4.58
N GLU A 148 2.74 15.29 5.52
CA GLU A 148 3.45 16.58 5.64
C GLU A 148 4.21 16.91 4.34
N LEU A 149 5.00 15.94 3.82
CA LEU A 149 5.77 16.09 2.59
C LEU A 149 4.88 16.37 1.35
N TRP A 150 3.68 15.82 1.29
CA TRP A 150 2.76 16.05 0.16
C TRP A 150 2.03 17.38 0.24
N THR A 151 1.71 17.87 1.45
CA THR A 151 0.78 18.99 1.63
C THR A 151 1.47 20.31 2.03
N LYS A 152 2.63 20.26 2.67
CA LYS A 152 3.34 21.46 3.14
C LYS A 152 4.42 21.90 2.15
N GLU A 153 4.63 23.20 2.01
CA GLU A 153 5.76 23.73 1.26
C GLU A 153 7.07 23.36 1.94
N GLU A 154 7.17 23.64 3.23
CA GLU A 154 8.23 23.18 4.13
C GLU A 154 7.66 22.15 5.09
N ALA A 155 8.15 20.92 5.01
CA ALA A 155 7.69 19.79 5.80
C ALA A 155 8.73 19.41 6.86
N SER A 156 8.28 19.16 8.08
CA SER A 156 9.09 18.60 9.16
C SER A 156 8.26 17.62 9.97
N PHE A 157 8.91 16.70 10.66
CA PHE A 157 8.22 15.72 11.49
C PHE A 157 9.06 15.32 12.70
N SER A 158 8.42 15.19 13.87
CA SER A 158 9.08 14.75 15.10
C SER A 158 8.22 13.68 15.78
N GLY A 159 8.57 12.42 15.55
CA GLY A 159 7.91 11.24 16.12
C GLY A 159 8.87 10.42 16.96
N LYS A 160 8.39 9.27 17.41
CA LYS A 160 9.16 8.28 18.16
C LYS A 160 10.11 7.47 17.26
N HIS A 161 9.66 7.17 16.05
CA HIS A 161 10.36 6.32 15.08
C HIS A 161 11.02 7.13 13.96
N VAL A 162 10.51 8.34 13.68
CA VAL A 162 11.00 9.19 12.60
C VAL A 162 11.25 10.59 13.12
N GLN A 163 12.43 11.14 12.78
CA GLN A 163 12.78 12.53 12.94
C GLN A 163 13.16 13.09 11.58
N PHE A 164 12.53 14.19 11.17
CA PHE A 164 12.76 14.80 9.87
C PHE A 164 12.82 16.32 9.99
N GLU A 165 13.94 16.90 9.59
CA GLU A 165 14.16 18.34 9.62
C GLU A 165 13.37 19.04 8.51
N SER A 166 13.11 20.35 8.70
CA SER A 166 12.40 21.18 7.72
C SER A 166 13.04 21.06 6.35
N SER A 167 12.26 20.66 5.36
CA SER A 167 12.74 20.34 4.02
C SER A 167 11.69 20.60 2.96
N TRP A 168 12.12 20.88 1.75
CA TRP A 168 11.28 20.92 0.55
C TRP A 168 11.27 19.55 -0.13
N ALA A 169 10.08 19.10 -0.52
CA ALA A 169 9.90 17.87 -1.30
C ALA A 169 8.93 18.10 -2.45
N TRP A 170 9.42 18.04 -3.67
CA TRP A 170 8.65 18.18 -4.90
C TRP A 170 8.94 17.01 -5.85
N PRO A 171 7.99 16.61 -6.79
CA PRO A 171 6.68 17.25 -6.98
C PRO A 171 5.73 16.98 -5.83
N LYS A 172 4.69 17.80 -5.70
CA LYS A 172 3.51 17.47 -4.89
C LYS A 172 2.59 16.57 -5.72
N PRO A 173 1.75 15.73 -5.09
CA PRO A 173 0.72 14.99 -5.79
C PRO A 173 -0.23 15.89 -6.60
N THR A 174 -0.84 15.35 -7.65
CA THR A 174 -1.92 15.99 -8.41
C THR A 174 -3.21 16.00 -7.62
N GLN A 175 -3.50 14.93 -6.90
CA GLN A 175 -4.68 14.80 -6.04
C GLN A 175 -4.54 15.69 -4.80
N ASN A 176 -5.65 16.33 -4.39
CA ASN A 176 -5.67 17.24 -3.25
C ASN A 176 -6.58 16.68 -2.14
N PRO A 177 -6.11 16.59 -0.89
CA PRO A 177 -4.81 17.03 -0.38
C PRO A 177 -3.64 16.09 -0.75
N HIS A 178 -3.90 14.84 -1.09
CA HIS A 178 -2.96 13.80 -1.50
C HIS A 178 -3.73 12.60 -2.07
N PRO A 179 -3.07 11.60 -2.68
CA PRO A 179 -3.72 10.33 -3.06
C PRO A 179 -4.42 9.69 -1.85
N PRO A 180 -5.62 9.10 -2.05
CA PRO A 180 -6.30 8.39 -0.96
C PRO A 180 -5.42 7.34 -0.31
N VAL A 181 -5.32 7.36 1.01
CA VAL A 181 -4.61 6.35 1.81
C VAL A 181 -5.60 5.29 2.26
N ILE A 182 -5.43 4.06 1.80
CA ILE A 182 -6.37 2.97 2.02
C ILE A 182 -5.72 1.87 2.87
N MET A 183 -6.23 1.64 4.07
CA MET A 183 -5.70 0.62 4.97
C MET A 183 -6.14 -0.77 4.55
N GLY A 184 -5.20 -1.64 4.20
CA GLY A 184 -5.46 -3.04 3.91
C GLY A 184 -5.37 -3.95 5.13
N GLY A 185 -6.15 -5.02 5.11
CA GLY A 185 -6.11 -6.09 6.10
C GLY A 185 -7.30 -6.19 7.04
N ALA A 186 -7.17 -7.05 8.06
CA ALA A 186 -8.23 -7.28 9.04
C ALA A 186 -8.55 -6.04 9.88
N ALA A 187 -9.82 -5.79 10.12
CA ALA A 187 -10.24 -4.84 11.14
C ALA A 187 -9.90 -5.35 12.53
N GLY A 188 -9.71 -4.42 13.43
CA GLY A 188 -9.46 -4.62 14.84
C GLY A 188 -9.25 -3.27 15.49
N PRO A 189 -9.29 -3.14 16.82
CA PRO A 189 -9.28 -1.82 17.48
C PRO A 189 -8.13 -0.91 17.04
N LYS A 190 -6.93 -1.47 16.85
CA LYS A 190 -5.76 -0.68 16.39
C LYS A 190 -5.86 -0.31 14.91
N THR A 191 -6.40 -1.19 14.07
CA THR A 191 -6.60 -0.89 12.65
C THR A 191 -7.68 0.16 12.48
N ALA A 192 -8.79 0.04 13.20
CA ALA A 192 -9.88 1.01 13.20
C ALA A 192 -9.41 2.41 13.66
N ALA A 193 -8.61 2.48 14.74
CA ALA A 193 -8.02 3.73 15.19
C ALA A 193 -7.11 4.37 14.11
N HIS A 194 -6.29 3.59 13.41
CA HIS A 194 -5.44 4.09 12.34
C HIS A 194 -6.24 4.54 11.10
N VAL A 195 -7.34 3.81 10.78
CA VAL A 195 -8.24 4.23 9.69
C VAL A 195 -8.85 5.59 10.03
N ALA A 196 -9.38 5.76 11.21
CA ALA A 196 -9.98 7.02 11.66
C ALA A 196 -8.95 8.18 11.74
N GLU A 197 -7.70 7.87 12.10
CA GLU A 197 -6.68 8.91 12.31
C GLU A 197 -6.07 9.43 11.00
N PHE A 198 -5.75 8.55 10.04
CA PHE A 198 -4.96 8.95 8.87
C PHE A 198 -5.32 8.28 7.56
N CYS A 199 -6.37 7.45 7.48
CA CYS A 199 -6.75 6.82 6.22
C CYS A 199 -8.04 7.41 5.67
N ASP A 200 -8.20 7.27 4.34
CA ASP A 200 -9.39 7.70 3.60
C ASP A 200 -10.31 6.51 3.28
N GLY A 201 -9.82 5.28 3.51
CA GLY A 201 -10.57 4.07 3.25
C GLY A 201 -9.99 2.83 3.91
N TRP A 202 -10.78 1.74 3.84
CA TRP A 202 -10.39 0.43 4.32
C TRP A 202 -10.66 -0.65 3.27
N MET A 203 -9.65 -1.51 3.03
CA MET A 203 -9.70 -2.61 2.06
C MET A 203 -9.44 -3.94 2.77
N PRO A 204 -10.48 -4.69 3.19
CA PRO A 204 -10.31 -6.02 3.74
C PRO A 204 -9.96 -7.05 2.66
N LEU A 205 -9.21 -8.08 3.01
CA LEU A 205 -9.06 -9.24 2.14
C LEU A 205 -10.33 -10.10 2.22
N GLY A 206 -11.10 -10.12 1.14
CA GLY A 206 -12.35 -10.86 1.05
C GLY A 206 -12.18 -12.35 1.37
N GLY A 207 -13.15 -12.94 2.07
CA GLY A 207 -13.16 -14.35 2.44
C GLY A 207 -12.24 -14.76 3.59
N LEU A 208 -11.32 -13.89 4.02
CA LEU A 208 -10.38 -14.18 5.11
C LEU A 208 -10.79 -13.54 6.45
N TYR A 209 -11.67 -12.54 6.42
CA TYR A 209 -12.04 -11.76 7.60
C TYR A 209 -13.56 -11.54 7.70
N ASP A 210 -14.04 -11.34 8.92
CA ASP A 210 -15.40 -10.88 9.19
C ASP A 210 -15.58 -9.45 8.65
N PHE A 211 -16.17 -9.34 7.47
CA PHE A 211 -16.39 -8.06 6.80
C PHE A 211 -17.40 -7.17 7.55
N GLU A 212 -18.53 -7.75 7.96
CA GLU A 212 -19.61 -6.97 8.60
C GLU A 212 -19.20 -6.44 9.99
N GLY A 213 -18.59 -7.31 10.80
CA GLY A 213 -18.06 -6.91 12.11
C GLY A 213 -16.91 -5.92 11.98
N GLY A 214 -16.05 -6.11 10.96
CA GLY A 214 -14.98 -5.17 10.64
C GLY A 214 -15.49 -3.79 10.24
N LEU A 215 -16.48 -3.74 9.36
CA LEU A 215 -17.09 -2.48 8.90
C LEU A 215 -17.70 -1.70 10.06
N LYS A 216 -18.41 -2.38 10.99
CA LYS A 216 -18.96 -1.76 12.21
C LYS A 216 -17.85 -1.15 13.08
N GLN A 217 -16.73 -1.87 13.27
CA GLN A 217 -15.60 -1.35 14.06
C GLN A 217 -14.98 -0.10 13.42
N ILE A 218 -14.82 -0.08 12.09
CA ILE A 218 -14.30 1.08 11.36
C ILE A 218 -15.24 2.27 11.50
N HIS A 219 -16.55 2.09 11.26
CA HIS A 219 -17.55 3.17 11.40
C HIS A 219 -17.52 3.76 12.80
N THR A 220 -17.59 2.91 13.84
CA THR A 220 -17.57 3.39 15.24
C THR A 220 -16.29 4.18 15.57
N ALA A 221 -15.17 3.86 14.96
CA ALA A 221 -13.92 4.59 15.19
C ALA A 221 -13.86 5.93 14.45
N CYS A 222 -14.64 6.10 13.37
CA CYS A 222 -14.70 7.32 12.56
C CYS A 222 -15.80 8.31 13.08
N GLU A 223 -16.71 7.88 13.94
CA GLU A 223 -17.71 8.71 14.65
C GLU A 223 -17.06 9.45 15.84
#